data_8c007afd9aa3d7edc23a13a600507290
#
_entry.id   8c007afd9aa3d7edc23a13a600507290
#
_cell.length_a   1.000
_cell.length_b   1.000
_cell.length_c   1.000
_cell.angle_alpha   90.00
_cell.angle_beta   90.00
_cell.angle_gamma   90.00
#
_symmetry.space_group_name_H-M   'P 1'
#
loop_
_entity.id
_entity.type
_entity.pdbx_description
1 polymer ?
#
loop_
_entity_poly.entity_id
_entity_poly.type
_entity_poly.pdbx_seq_one_letter_code
_entity_poly.pdbx_strand_id
1 'polypeptide(L)'
;MKKTIALLLCLCMLACLFVGCASTSTTEKPTSETTTTETAASGTSASGNKVLKIGIFEPLTGDNGAGGKQETLGPQYGNYVQPTIEIGGETYDIQLEIVDNRTTAENGPSAASELVNRGVSIVLGSYGSGVSMAGGKVFEEAGIPAIGIGCTNPQVTSDCSVYFRVCFLDPFQGSVMASFAMEEFGAKKAYVLSMLGDDYTVGLAKNFVIAFEAAGGEIVADETFVEGTADFSAYLNNAVAGGADVIFAPSAIAYAPQIIEQASALGISLPILGGDTWENSAISDAQNGTDMQVFVSTFFDESDESGLAKEFVTGYKAWLNGNSQNLTNNGGNDVVAAVSALGYDAYMTAVAAIEKAQSTDGTAIRDALAGLSIDAVTGSISFDANGDAIKSTAYIKQAIDGGFQFYKVQNAD
;
A
#
# COMPACT_ATOMS: atom_id res chain seq x y z
N MET A 1 -47.48 -17.89 37.68
CA MET A 1 -48.18 -18.89 36.91
C MET A 1 -47.69 -18.67 35.49
N LYS A 2 -46.60 -19.16 35.05
CA LYS A 2 -46.02 -20.49 35.18
C LYS A 2 -46.37 -21.35 34.01
N LYS A 3 -45.31 -21.67 33.27
CA LYS A 3 -45.12 -22.95 32.58
C LYS A 3 -46.34 -23.44 31.78
N THR A 4 -46.30 -23.25 30.48
CA THR A 4 -46.83 -24.13 29.44
C THR A 4 -46.98 -23.33 28.13
N ILE A 5 -45.92 -23.16 27.35
CA ILE A 5 -45.92 -22.97 25.90
C ILE A 5 -44.48 -23.30 25.45
N ALA A 6 -44.17 -24.55 25.43
CA ALA A 6 -42.98 -25.09 24.83
C ALA A 6 -43.25 -26.55 24.49
N LEU A 7 -44.09 -26.77 23.48
CA LEU A 7 -44.29 -28.10 22.85
C LEU A 7 -45.30 -28.00 21.71
N LEU A 8 -44.93 -27.36 20.61
CA LEU A 8 -45.68 -27.48 19.34
C LEU A 8 -44.89 -26.88 18.16
N LEU A 9 -43.73 -27.46 17.88
CA LEU A 9 -43.03 -27.19 16.60
C LEU A 9 -41.94 -28.26 16.34
N CYS A 10 -42.40 -29.52 16.45
CA CYS A 10 -41.56 -30.67 16.06
C CYS A 10 -42.50 -31.80 15.60
N LEU A 11 -43.20 -31.62 14.48
CA LEU A 11 -43.88 -32.74 13.80
C LEU A 11 -44.38 -32.29 12.41
N CYS A 12 -43.49 -32.12 11.46
CA CYS A 12 -43.86 -32.10 10.02
C CYS A 12 -42.61 -32.35 9.17
N MET A 13 -41.97 -33.49 9.40
CA MET A 13 -41.00 -34.05 8.45
C MET A 13 -41.09 -35.57 8.62
N LEU A 14 -41.99 -36.22 7.90
CA LEU A 14 -41.94 -37.63 7.48
C LEU A 14 -43.25 -37.93 6.77
N ALA A 15 -43.23 -37.96 5.48
CA ALA A 15 -44.01 -38.82 4.61
C ALA A 15 -44.02 -38.28 3.19
N CYS A 16 -43.28 -38.93 2.32
CA CYS A 16 -43.72 -39.35 0.98
C CYS A 16 -42.56 -40.08 0.30
N LEU A 17 -42.54 -41.37 0.53
CA LEU A 17 -41.83 -42.35 -0.27
C LEU A 17 -42.86 -43.12 -1.09
N PHE A 18 -42.47 -43.40 -2.34
CA PHE A 18 -43.01 -44.41 -3.30
C PHE A 18 -44.32 -44.06 -4.02
N VAL A 19 -44.22 -43.90 -5.35
CA VAL A 19 -44.77 -44.79 -6.36
C VAL A 19 -43.96 -44.61 -7.64
N GLY A 20 -43.57 -45.72 -8.23
CA GLY A 20 -42.75 -45.87 -9.39
C GLY A 20 -43.53 -46.29 -10.65
N CYS A 21 -42.73 -46.42 -11.75
CA CYS A 21 -42.95 -47.15 -13.04
C CYS A 21 -43.89 -46.50 -14.06
N ALA A 22 -43.50 -46.24 -15.27
CA ALA A 22 -42.97 -47.01 -16.38
C ALA A 22 -42.96 -46.18 -17.69
N SER A 23 -41.86 -46.31 -18.40
CA SER A 23 -41.65 -46.32 -19.85
C SER A 23 -42.51 -45.51 -20.84
N THR A 24 -41.86 -44.59 -21.59
CA THR A 24 -41.73 -44.76 -23.07
C THR A 24 -40.68 -43.76 -23.62
N SER A 25 -39.86 -44.25 -24.50
CA SER A 25 -38.78 -43.60 -25.23
C SER A 25 -39.28 -42.56 -26.23
N THR A 26 -38.69 -41.36 -26.23
CA THR A 26 -38.47 -40.56 -27.46
C THR A 26 -37.22 -39.73 -27.29
N THR A 27 -36.36 -39.81 -28.27
CA THR A 27 -35.04 -39.21 -28.40
C THR A 27 -35.18 -37.72 -28.67
N GLU A 28 -34.76 -36.87 -27.75
CA GLU A 28 -34.37 -35.47 -28.05
C GLU A 28 -33.11 -35.11 -27.26
N LYS A 29 -32.17 -34.51 -27.99
CA LYS A 29 -30.81 -34.13 -27.63
C LYS A 29 -30.84 -32.99 -26.62
N PRO A 30 -30.22 -33.10 -25.44
CA PRO A 30 -30.10 -31.93 -24.57
C PRO A 30 -28.95 -31.04 -25.05
N THR A 31 -29.27 -29.77 -25.28
CA THR A 31 -28.33 -28.69 -25.42
C THR A 31 -27.64 -28.47 -24.06
N SER A 32 -26.35 -28.69 -24.01
CA SER A 32 -25.51 -28.46 -22.83
C SER A 32 -25.37 -26.97 -22.63
N GLU A 33 -25.97 -26.42 -21.57
CA GLU A 33 -25.56 -25.12 -21.02
C GLU A 33 -24.20 -25.32 -20.33
N THR A 34 -23.19 -24.81 -20.97
CA THR A 34 -21.83 -24.75 -20.43
C THR A 34 -21.78 -23.64 -19.36
N THR A 35 -21.80 -24.03 -18.11
CA THR A 35 -21.38 -23.16 -17.03
C THR A 35 -19.89 -22.89 -17.23
N THR A 36 -19.56 -21.72 -17.69
CA THR A 36 -18.17 -21.22 -17.78
C THR A 36 -17.67 -20.97 -16.37
N THR A 37 -16.95 -21.91 -15.82
CA THR A 37 -16.04 -21.65 -14.70
C THR A 37 -14.87 -20.87 -15.32
N GLU A 38 -14.76 -19.60 -15.02
CA GLU A 38 -13.55 -18.84 -15.33
C GLU A 38 -12.39 -19.43 -14.52
N THR A 39 -11.70 -20.36 -15.15
CA THR A 39 -10.35 -20.75 -14.73
C THR A 39 -9.47 -19.59 -15.14
N ALA A 40 -8.85 -18.93 -14.15
CA ALA A 40 -7.77 -17.98 -14.39
C ALA A 40 -6.79 -18.62 -15.38
N ALA A 41 -6.69 -18.04 -16.55
CA ALA A 41 -5.77 -18.48 -17.57
C ALA A 41 -4.35 -18.25 -17.06
N SER A 42 -3.68 -19.34 -16.67
CA SER A 42 -2.23 -19.40 -16.63
C SER A 42 -1.76 -19.12 -18.06
N GLY A 43 -1.25 -17.90 -18.28
CA GLY A 43 -0.77 -17.49 -19.59
C GLY A 43 0.39 -18.37 -20.00
N THR A 44 0.14 -19.25 -20.95
CA THR A 44 1.22 -19.98 -21.63
C THR A 44 1.98 -18.96 -22.47
N SER A 45 3.24 -18.70 -22.14
CA SER A 45 4.14 -17.86 -22.91
C SER A 45 4.16 -18.32 -24.38
N ALA A 46 3.75 -17.45 -25.29
CA ALA A 46 3.68 -17.75 -26.72
C ALA A 46 5.05 -17.66 -27.41
N SER A 47 6.10 -17.21 -26.69
CA SER A 47 7.41 -16.88 -27.27
C SER A 47 8.41 -18.04 -27.26
N GLY A 48 8.22 -19.05 -26.46
CA GLY A 48 9.21 -20.12 -26.22
C GLY A 48 10.36 -19.67 -25.29
N ASN A 49 10.33 -18.46 -24.75
CA ASN A 49 11.29 -17.94 -23.77
C ASN A 49 11.17 -18.68 -22.42
N LYS A 50 12.24 -18.61 -21.62
CA LYS A 50 12.14 -18.98 -20.20
C LYS A 50 11.27 -17.98 -19.46
N VAL A 51 10.82 -18.34 -18.27
CA VAL A 51 9.99 -17.47 -17.42
C VAL A 51 10.78 -17.08 -16.18
N LEU A 52 10.85 -15.77 -15.92
CA LEU A 52 11.31 -15.18 -14.66
C LEU A 52 10.06 -14.73 -13.89
N LYS A 53 9.95 -15.14 -12.63
CA LYS A 53 8.81 -14.75 -11.78
C LYS A 53 9.22 -13.67 -10.77
N ILE A 54 8.49 -12.57 -10.75
CA ILE A 54 8.59 -11.50 -9.75
C ILE A 54 7.32 -11.54 -8.89
N GLY A 55 7.48 -11.67 -7.57
CA GLY A 55 6.37 -11.65 -6.63
C GLY A 55 5.88 -10.24 -6.35
N ILE A 56 4.58 -10.05 -6.23
CA ILE A 56 3.95 -8.82 -5.75
C ILE A 56 3.24 -9.15 -4.44
N PHE A 57 3.72 -8.55 -3.35
CA PHE A 57 3.29 -8.81 -1.99
C PHE A 57 2.55 -7.60 -1.42
N GLU A 58 1.29 -7.39 -1.82
CA GLU A 58 0.54 -6.17 -1.55
C GLU A 58 -0.80 -6.42 -0.87
N PRO A 59 -1.31 -5.48 -0.05
CA PRO A 59 -2.68 -5.54 0.42
C PRO A 59 -3.64 -5.15 -0.70
N LEU A 60 -4.35 -6.12 -1.26
CA LEU A 60 -5.43 -5.87 -2.22
C LEU A 60 -6.79 -5.74 -1.51
N THR A 61 -6.84 -6.15 -0.23
CA THR A 61 -7.99 -6.06 0.67
C THR A 61 -7.56 -5.60 2.05
N GLY A 62 -8.54 -5.29 2.94
CA GLY A 62 -8.29 -4.78 4.27
C GLY A 62 -8.15 -3.25 4.31
N ASP A 63 -7.71 -2.72 5.45
CA ASP A 63 -7.73 -1.29 5.78
C ASP A 63 -6.88 -0.41 4.85
N ASN A 64 -5.85 -0.98 4.24
CA ASN A 64 -4.98 -0.33 3.26
C ASN A 64 -5.17 -0.86 1.84
N GLY A 65 -6.24 -1.64 1.57
CA GLY A 65 -6.44 -2.29 0.28
C GLY A 65 -6.54 -1.32 -0.91
N ALA A 66 -6.98 -0.09 -0.70
CA ALA A 66 -7.01 0.93 -1.75
C ALA A 66 -5.58 1.36 -2.15
N GLY A 67 -4.73 1.63 -1.17
CA GLY A 67 -3.33 2.01 -1.40
C GLY A 67 -2.51 0.87 -2.03
N GLY A 68 -2.64 -0.35 -1.52
CA GLY A 68 -1.92 -1.50 -2.09
C GLY A 68 -2.33 -1.83 -3.53
N LYS A 69 -3.59 -1.58 -3.92
CA LYS A 69 -3.99 -1.67 -5.34
C LYS A 69 -3.27 -0.62 -6.19
N GLN A 70 -3.19 0.63 -5.71
CA GLN A 70 -2.45 1.69 -6.40
C GLN A 70 -0.96 1.36 -6.50
N GLU A 71 -0.36 0.84 -5.41
CA GLU A 71 1.03 0.40 -5.38
C GLU A 71 1.28 -0.73 -6.39
N THR A 72 0.39 -1.73 -6.46
CA THR A 72 0.46 -2.85 -7.42
C THR A 72 0.44 -2.40 -8.88
N LEU A 73 -0.24 -1.30 -9.20
CA LEU A 73 -0.30 -0.77 -10.57
C LEU A 73 1.08 -0.32 -11.08
N GLY A 74 1.98 0.14 -10.20
CA GLY A 74 3.35 0.52 -10.57
C GLY A 74 4.13 -0.64 -11.20
N PRO A 75 4.33 -1.78 -10.50
CA PRO A 75 4.97 -2.97 -11.09
C PRO A 75 4.24 -3.52 -12.31
N GLN A 76 2.90 -3.45 -12.35
CA GLN A 76 2.14 -3.88 -13.53
C GLN A 76 2.44 -3.02 -14.76
N TYR A 77 2.55 -1.70 -14.57
CA TYR A 77 2.96 -0.79 -15.65
C TYR A 77 4.44 -1.02 -16.03
N GLY A 78 5.31 -1.24 -15.06
CA GLY A 78 6.72 -1.61 -15.31
C GLY A 78 6.82 -2.86 -16.20
N ASN A 79 6.05 -3.90 -15.88
CA ASN A 79 6.00 -5.13 -16.68
C ASN A 79 5.38 -4.90 -18.07
N TYR A 80 4.41 -4.00 -18.21
CA TYR A 80 3.88 -3.60 -19.51
C TYR A 80 4.93 -2.91 -20.37
N VAL A 81 5.79 -2.06 -19.80
CA VAL A 81 6.84 -1.33 -20.50
C VAL A 81 8.03 -2.23 -20.81
N GLN A 82 8.45 -3.07 -19.86
CA GLN A 82 9.59 -3.98 -20.00
C GLN A 82 9.18 -5.42 -19.60
N PRO A 83 8.52 -6.16 -20.52
CA PRO A 83 7.99 -7.50 -20.22
C PRO A 83 9.04 -8.62 -20.30
N THR A 84 10.25 -8.32 -20.77
CA THR A 84 11.32 -9.31 -20.99
C THR A 84 12.66 -8.84 -20.46
N ILE A 85 13.56 -9.78 -20.18
CA ILE A 85 14.91 -9.53 -19.68
C ILE A 85 15.90 -10.54 -20.26
N GLU A 86 17.16 -10.10 -20.48
CA GLU A 86 18.25 -10.98 -20.90
C GLU A 86 19.07 -11.44 -19.69
N ILE A 87 19.20 -12.76 -19.50
CA ILE A 87 19.99 -13.36 -18.42
C ILE A 87 20.88 -14.45 -18.99
N GLY A 88 22.19 -14.30 -18.89
CA GLY A 88 23.15 -15.30 -19.39
C GLY A 88 23.08 -15.53 -20.90
N GLY A 89 22.60 -14.54 -21.66
CA GLY A 89 22.43 -14.62 -23.11
C GLY A 89 21.14 -15.32 -23.55
N GLU A 90 20.19 -15.54 -22.62
CA GLU A 90 18.87 -16.09 -22.90
C GLU A 90 17.78 -15.08 -22.51
N THR A 91 16.74 -14.97 -23.34
CA THR A 91 15.60 -14.10 -23.09
C THR A 91 14.61 -14.78 -22.16
N TYR A 92 14.17 -14.04 -21.13
CA TYR A 92 13.13 -14.46 -20.20
C TYR A 92 11.91 -13.53 -20.32
N ASP A 93 10.74 -14.11 -20.35
CA ASP A 93 9.49 -13.38 -20.15
C ASP A 93 9.29 -13.15 -18.65
N ILE A 94 8.99 -11.92 -18.24
CA ILE A 94 8.75 -11.59 -16.82
C ILE A 94 7.27 -11.80 -16.51
N GLN A 95 7.00 -12.68 -15.53
CA GLN A 95 5.66 -12.96 -15.02
C GLN A 95 5.52 -12.40 -13.61
N LEU A 96 4.46 -11.62 -13.38
CA LEU A 96 4.10 -11.15 -12.04
C LEU A 96 3.22 -12.17 -11.32
N GLU A 97 3.64 -12.57 -10.13
CA GLU A 97 2.88 -13.44 -9.21
C GLU A 97 2.32 -12.56 -8.09
N ILE A 98 1.04 -12.21 -8.18
CA ILE A 98 0.41 -11.28 -7.24
C ILE A 98 -0.28 -12.05 -6.12
N VAL A 99 -0.02 -11.69 -4.86
CA VAL A 99 -0.64 -12.29 -3.66
C VAL A 99 -1.12 -11.17 -2.73
N ASP A 100 -2.38 -11.27 -2.33
CA ASP A 100 -3.01 -10.38 -1.35
C ASP A 100 -2.56 -10.74 0.07
N ASN A 101 -1.85 -9.85 0.74
CA ASN A 101 -1.41 -10.03 2.12
C ASN A 101 -2.42 -9.49 3.17
N ARG A 102 -3.53 -8.90 2.72
CA ARG A 102 -4.69 -8.47 3.52
C ARG A 102 -4.37 -7.45 4.61
N THR A 103 -3.39 -6.62 4.41
CA THR A 103 -2.99 -5.50 5.29
C THR A 103 -2.33 -5.92 6.62
N THR A 104 -2.61 -7.08 7.18
CA THR A 104 -2.21 -7.39 8.57
C THR A 104 -0.91 -8.18 8.66
N ALA A 105 -0.09 -7.89 9.67
CA ALA A 105 1.14 -8.64 9.98
C ALA A 105 0.85 -10.14 10.20
N GLU A 106 -0.34 -10.48 10.69
CA GLU A 106 -0.77 -11.86 10.94
C GLU A 106 -0.93 -12.67 9.64
N ASN A 107 -1.37 -12.04 8.56
CA ASN A 107 -1.51 -12.67 7.25
C ASN A 107 -0.20 -12.68 6.43
N GLY A 108 0.74 -11.82 6.77
CA GLY A 108 2.02 -11.65 6.06
C GLY A 108 2.76 -12.97 5.79
N PRO A 109 3.04 -13.80 6.80
CA PRO A 109 3.79 -15.06 6.61
C PRO A 109 3.11 -16.05 5.66
N SER A 110 1.77 -16.12 5.68
CA SER A 110 1.03 -17.02 4.78
C SER A 110 1.13 -16.56 3.32
N ALA A 111 0.94 -15.26 3.07
CA ALA A 111 1.05 -14.68 1.74
C ALA A 111 2.49 -14.75 1.20
N ALA A 112 3.50 -14.50 2.06
CA ALA A 112 4.91 -14.65 1.71
C ALA A 112 5.25 -16.11 1.33
N SER A 113 4.78 -17.09 2.14
CA SER A 113 4.97 -18.51 1.85
C SER A 113 4.34 -18.92 0.52
N GLU A 114 3.21 -18.33 0.15
CA GLU A 114 2.58 -18.57 -1.14
C GLU A 114 3.47 -18.10 -2.30
N LEU A 115 4.08 -16.90 -2.22
CA LEU A 115 5.02 -16.40 -3.22
C LEU A 115 6.27 -17.29 -3.33
N VAL A 116 6.85 -17.71 -2.20
CA VAL A 116 7.97 -18.66 -2.17
C VAL A 116 7.59 -19.96 -2.90
N ASN A 117 6.42 -20.53 -2.61
CA ASN A 117 5.94 -21.74 -3.25
C ASN A 117 5.65 -21.58 -4.76
N ARG A 118 5.33 -20.37 -5.21
CA ARG A 118 5.18 -20.06 -6.63
C ARG A 118 6.52 -19.93 -7.37
N GLY A 119 7.64 -19.93 -6.63
CA GLY A 119 9.00 -19.94 -7.18
C GLY A 119 9.41 -18.57 -7.74
N VAL A 120 9.12 -17.49 -7.03
CA VAL A 120 9.57 -16.14 -7.40
C VAL A 120 11.05 -15.96 -7.10
N SER A 121 11.76 -15.17 -7.92
CA SER A 121 13.19 -14.87 -7.77
C SER A 121 13.43 -13.62 -6.90
N ILE A 122 12.46 -12.73 -6.83
CA ILE A 122 12.47 -11.49 -6.05
C ILE A 122 11.02 -11.10 -5.75
N VAL A 123 10.80 -10.35 -4.66
CA VAL A 123 9.49 -9.83 -4.26
C VAL A 123 9.48 -8.31 -4.24
N LEU A 124 8.39 -7.69 -4.68
CA LEU A 124 8.11 -6.26 -4.57
C LEU A 124 6.94 -6.05 -3.62
N GLY A 125 7.04 -5.05 -2.74
CA GLY A 125 6.04 -4.71 -1.73
C GLY A 125 6.59 -4.92 -0.30
N SER A 126 5.85 -4.57 0.70
CA SER A 126 4.44 -4.24 0.76
C SER A 126 4.22 -2.76 1.06
N TYR A 127 2.96 -2.31 0.90
CA TYR A 127 2.48 -0.99 1.35
C TYR A 127 2.59 -0.83 2.87
N GLY A 128 2.36 -1.90 3.64
CA GLY A 128 2.35 -1.85 5.10
C GLY A 128 3.66 -2.30 5.74
N SER A 129 4.18 -1.55 6.73
CA SER A 129 5.45 -1.87 7.41
C SER A 129 5.36 -3.17 8.24
N GLY A 130 4.32 -3.33 9.06
CA GLY A 130 4.16 -4.53 9.91
C GLY A 130 4.04 -5.82 9.10
N VAL A 131 3.29 -5.80 8.00
CA VAL A 131 3.15 -6.96 7.11
C VAL A 131 4.45 -7.24 6.35
N SER A 132 5.21 -6.20 5.97
CA SER A 132 6.54 -6.34 5.36
C SER A 132 7.53 -7.02 6.30
N MET A 133 7.58 -6.60 7.57
CA MET A 133 8.42 -7.24 8.59
C MET A 133 8.05 -8.70 8.81
N ALA A 134 6.76 -9.02 8.88
CA ALA A 134 6.28 -10.38 9.08
C ALA A 134 6.56 -11.28 7.89
N GLY A 135 6.34 -10.81 6.66
CA GLY A 135 6.63 -11.53 5.43
C GLY A 135 8.13 -11.64 5.14
N GLY A 136 8.89 -10.61 5.50
CA GLY A 136 10.34 -10.51 5.30
C GLY A 136 11.11 -11.68 5.93
N LYS A 137 10.68 -12.16 7.09
CA LYS A 137 11.28 -13.35 7.74
C LYS A 137 11.15 -14.61 6.89
N VAL A 138 10.02 -14.77 6.22
CA VAL A 138 9.79 -15.92 5.32
C VAL A 138 10.67 -15.80 4.06
N PHE A 139 10.81 -14.59 3.51
CA PHE A 139 11.67 -14.33 2.36
C PHE A 139 13.14 -14.55 2.73
N GLU A 140 13.57 -14.12 3.93
CA GLU A 140 14.93 -14.32 4.43
C GLU A 140 15.27 -15.80 4.58
N GLU A 141 14.39 -16.59 5.20
CA GLU A 141 14.54 -18.05 5.33
C GLU A 141 14.62 -18.74 3.96
N ALA A 142 13.91 -18.23 2.95
CA ALA A 142 13.93 -18.75 1.59
C ALA A 142 15.09 -18.22 0.73
N GLY A 143 15.87 -17.22 1.20
CA GLY A 143 16.94 -16.57 0.44
C GLY A 143 16.44 -15.75 -0.73
N ILE A 144 15.19 -15.26 -0.69
CA ILE A 144 14.56 -14.46 -1.74
C ILE A 144 14.63 -12.98 -1.33
N PRO A 145 15.29 -12.10 -2.13
CA PRO A 145 15.30 -10.67 -1.83
C PRO A 145 13.93 -10.03 -2.02
N ALA A 146 13.68 -8.97 -1.25
CA ALA A 146 12.48 -8.16 -1.36
C ALA A 146 12.83 -6.68 -1.51
N ILE A 147 12.03 -5.94 -2.28
CA ILE A 147 12.11 -4.47 -2.40
C ILE A 147 10.80 -3.90 -1.88
N GLY A 148 10.85 -3.27 -0.70
CA GLY A 148 9.73 -2.53 -0.13
C GLY A 148 9.41 -1.29 -0.95
N ILE A 149 8.13 -1.04 -1.16
CA ILE A 149 7.67 0.09 -1.95
C ILE A 149 7.28 1.23 -1.01
N GLY A 150 6.17 1.11 -0.26
CA GLY A 150 5.66 2.13 0.65
C GLY A 150 5.92 1.88 2.14
N CYS A 151 6.67 0.84 2.52
CA CYS A 151 6.90 0.48 3.92
C CYS A 151 8.04 1.29 4.57
N THR A 152 7.70 2.36 5.26
CA THR A 152 8.63 3.40 5.73
C THR A 152 9.29 3.13 7.09
N ASN A 153 8.77 2.17 7.89
CA ASN A 153 9.34 1.87 9.21
C ASN A 153 10.76 1.30 9.11
N PRO A 154 11.77 1.85 9.84
CA PRO A 154 13.16 1.39 9.78
C PRO A 154 13.36 -0.11 10.05
N GLN A 155 12.50 -0.73 10.85
CA GLN A 155 12.64 -2.14 11.21
C GLN A 155 12.41 -3.12 10.05
N VAL A 156 11.83 -2.68 8.94
CA VAL A 156 11.63 -3.51 7.75
C VAL A 156 12.95 -4.04 7.20
N THR A 157 13.97 -3.21 7.16
CA THR A 157 15.30 -3.53 6.63
C THR A 157 16.30 -3.86 7.73
N SER A 158 16.27 -3.14 8.87
CA SER A 158 17.23 -3.35 9.96
C SER A 158 17.18 -4.76 10.56
N ASP A 159 16.02 -5.40 10.51
CA ASP A 159 15.76 -6.72 11.07
C ASP A 159 15.68 -7.83 10.02
N CYS A 160 15.99 -7.53 8.74
CA CYS A 160 15.86 -8.47 7.62
C CYS A 160 16.94 -8.23 6.55
N SER A 161 17.90 -9.12 6.44
CA SER A 161 19.09 -8.97 5.56
C SER A 161 18.82 -9.11 4.07
N VAL A 162 17.60 -9.48 3.67
CA VAL A 162 17.20 -9.62 2.28
C VAL A 162 16.23 -8.52 1.83
N TYR A 163 15.80 -7.64 2.77
CA TYR A 163 14.87 -6.57 2.45
C TYR A 163 15.62 -5.28 2.07
N PHE A 164 15.24 -4.71 0.95
CA PHE A 164 15.61 -3.38 0.47
C PHE A 164 14.35 -2.52 0.37
N ARG A 165 14.46 -1.21 0.19
CA ARG A 165 13.29 -0.36 -0.07
C ARG A 165 13.61 0.84 -0.95
N VAL A 166 12.62 1.35 -1.66
CA VAL A 166 12.77 2.53 -2.55
C VAL A 166 12.18 3.82 -1.97
N CYS A 167 11.40 3.74 -0.88
CA CYS A 167 10.83 4.88 -0.17
C CYS A 167 11.80 5.51 0.84
N PHE A 168 11.45 6.69 1.35
CA PHE A 168 12.09 7.29 2.54
C PHE A 168 11.64 6.58 3.83
N LEU A 169 12.23 6.99 4.95
CA LEU A 169 12.02 6.38 6.28
C LEU A 169 11.15 7.26 7.18
N ASP A 170 10.43 6.64 8.14
CA ASP A 170 9.65 7.34 9.18
C ASP A 170 10.43 8.44 9.94
N PRO A 171 11.73 8.28 10.30
CA PRO A 171 12.49 9.37 10.94
C PRO A 171 12.60 10.62 10.06
N PHE A 172 12.81 10.44 8.76
CA PHE A 172 12.81 11.55 7.81
C PHE A 172 11.39 12.13 7.65
N GLN A 173 10.38 11.30 7.44
CA GLN A 173 9.00 11.72 7.27
C GLN A 173 8.46 12.45 8.51
N GLY A 174 8.75 11.93 9.71
CA GLY A 174 8.37 12.58 10.98
C GLY A 174 8.99 13.96 11.13
N SER A 175 10.29 14.12 10.78
CA SER A 175 10.96 15.43 10.79
C SER A 175 10.36 16.39 9.76
N VAL A 176 10.09 15.91 8.55
CA VAL A 176 9.41 16.68 7.48
C VAL A 176 8.07 17.23 7.96
N MET A 177 7.24 16.38 8.58
CA MET A 177 5.91 16.80 9.03
C MET A 177 5.95 17.69 10.27
N ALA A 178 6.93 17.52 11.16
CA ALA A 178 7.16 18.41 12.30
C ALA A 178 7.62 19.80 11.83
N SER A 179 8.59 19.88 10.93
CA SER A 179 9.05 21.14 10.34
C SER A 179 7.92 21.82 9.57
N PHE A 180 7.16 21.08 8.78
CA PHE A 180 6.00 21.62 8.06
C PHE A 180 4.95 22.21 9.01
N ALA A 181 4.60 21.52 10.09
CA ALA A 181 3.65 22.00 11.08
C ALA A 181 4.10 23.34 11.70
N MET A 182 5.38 23.45 12.05
CA MET A 182 5.93 24.67 12.65
C MET A 182 6.06 25.83 11.67
N GLU A 183 6.54 25.54 10.46
CA GLU A 183 6.76 26.59 9.44
C GLU A 183 5.44 27.13 8.88
N GLU A 184 4.50 26.24 8.55
CA GLU A 184 3.28 26.62 7.85
C GLU A 184 2.22 27.21 8.79
N PHE A 185 2.04 26.60 9.96
CA PHE A 185 0.99 26.98 10.92
C PHE A 185 1.55 27.75 12.13
N GLY A 186 2.87 27.88 12.25
CA GLY A 186 3.48 28.42 13.47
C GLY A 186 3.20 27.57 14.69
N ALA A 187 2.94 26.27 14.47
CA ALA A 187 2.50 25.34 15.50
C ALA A 187 3.55 25.23 16.62
N LYS A 188 3.09 25.36 17.85
CA LYS A 188 3.89 25.16 19.08
C LYS A 188 3.39 23.98 19.88
N LYS A 189 2.16 23.56 19.62
CA LYS A 189 1.48 22.47 20.31
C LYS A 189 0.86 21.51 19.30
N ALA A 190 1.21 20.25 19.41
CA ALA A 190 0.64 19.21 18.55
C ALA A 190 -0.09 18.16 19.39
N TYR A 191 -1.21 17.68 18.86
CA TYR A 191 -1.88 16.49 19.31
C TYR A 191 -1.56 15.35 18.35
N VAL A 192 -1.22 14.18 18.88
CA VAL A 192 -0.84 13.01 18.07
C VAL A 192 -1.84 11.88 18.30
N LEU A 193 -2.27 11.23 17.20
CA LEU A 193 -3.23 10.12 17.24
C LEU A 193 -2.77 9.01 16.30
N SER A 194 -2.47 7.82 16.85
CA SER A 194 -2.01 6.67 16.07
C SER A 194 -2.85 5.42 16.37
N MET A 195 -2.73 4.37 15.53
CA MET A 195 -3.44 3.11 15.75
C MET A 195 -2.56 2.15 16.56
N LEU A 196 -3.08 1.71 17.71
CA LEU A 196 -2.39 0.75 18.58
C LEU A 196 -2.21 -0.59 17.86
N GLY A 197 -0.96 -1.08 17.82
CA GLY A 197 -0.61 -2.36 17.21
C GLY A 197 -0.32 -2.28 15.71
N ASP A 198 -0.39 -1.10 15.12
CA ASP A 198 0.09 -0.87 13.75
C ASP A 198 1.50 -0.27 13.77
N ASP A 199 2.47 -1.03 13.28
CA ASP A 199 3.89 -0.66 13.34
C ASP A 199 4.24 0.61 12.56
N TYR A 200 3.52 0.88 11.45
CA TYR A 200 3.71 2.09 10.67
C TYR A 200 3.21 3.31 11.45
N THR A 201 1.94 3.30 11.87
CA THR A 201 1.33 4.50 12.46
C THR A 201 1.97 4.87 13.78
N VAL A 202 2.28 3.88 14.64
CA VAL A 202 2.99 4.10 15.91
C VAL A 202 4.44 4.56 15.65
N GLY A 203 5.12 3.97 14.67
CA GLY A 203 6.49 4.33 14.29
C GLY A 203 6.59 5.76 13.80
N LEU A 204 5.74 6.15 12.86
CA LEU A 204 5.72 7.49 12.30
C LEU A 204 5.28 8.54 13.34
N ALA A 205 4.24 8.25 14.14
CA ALA A 205 3.82 9.11 15.24
C ALA A 205 4.97 9.40 16.21
N LYS A 206 5.68 8.37 16.64
CA LYS A 206 6.85 8.51 17.52
C LYS A 206 7.94 9.38 16.92
N ASN A 207 8.24 9.23 15.63
CA ASN A 207 9.27 10.02 14.97
C ASN A 207 8.85 11.49 14.80
N PHE A 208 7.57 11.75 14.56
CA PHE A 208 7.03 13.11 14.59
C PHE A 208 7.18 13.73 15.98
N VAL A 209 6.79 13.04 17.05
CA VAL A 209 6.94 13.51 18.44
C VAL A 209 8.38 13.89 18.73
N ILE A 210 9.35 13.00 18.43
CA ILE A 210 10.78 13.26 18.64
C ILE A 210 11.24 14.53 17.91
N ALA A 211 10.86 14.68 16.64
CA ALA A 211 11.27 15.81 15.83
C ALA A 211 10.60 17.11 16.29
N PHE A 212 9.30 17.09 16.60
CA PHE A 212 8.55 18.27 17.03
C PHE A 212 9.05 18.79 18.38
N GLU A 213 9.31 17.91 19.35
CA GLU A 213 9.89 18.29 20.65
C GLU A 213 11.34 18.78 20.52
N ALA A 214 12.16 18.14 19.68
CA ALA A 214 13.53 18.58 19.42
C ALA A 214 13.59 19.98 18.82
N ALA A 215 12.60 20.37 18.02
CA ALA A 215 12.46 21.72 17.47
C ALA A 215 11.80 22.72 18.44
N GLY A 216 11.50 22.31 19.69
CA GLY A 216 10.95 23.16 20.75
C GLY A 216 9.43 23.21 20.84
N GLY A 217 8.73 22.30 20.15
CA GLY A 217 7.29 22.11 20.28
C GLY A 217 6.89 21.35 21.55
N GLU A 218 5.60 21.39 21.87
CA GLU A 218 4.96 20.66 22.97
C GLU A 218 3.96 19.65 22.41
N ILE A 219 4.03 18.41 22.84
CA ILE A 219 2.98 17.41 22.55
C ILE A 219 1.95 17.48 23.67
N VAL A 220 0.73 17.95 23.35
CA VAL A 220 -0.34 18.12 24.34
C VAL A 220 -0.95 16.78 24.74
N ALA A 221 -0.99 15.82 23.83
CA ALA A 221 -1.28 14.40 24.08
C ALA A 221 -0.78 13.56 22.90
N ASP A 222 -0.37 12.33 23.21
CA ASP A 222 -0.04 11.26 22.27
C ASP A 222 -0.96 10.09 22.63
N GLU A 223 -2.05 9.93 21.85
CA GLU A 223 -3.10 8.98 22.12
C GLU A 223 -3.16 7.90 21.04
N THR A 224 -3.69 6.73 21.41
CA THR A 224 -3.88 5.62 20.46
C THR A 224 -5.33 5.18 20.42
N PHE A 225 -5.81 4.84 19.23
CA PHE A 225 -7.08 4.14 19.03
C PHE A 225 -6.82 2.68 18.64
N VAL A 226 -7.84 1.84 18.78
CA VAL A 226 -7.76 0.42 18.43
C VAL A 226 -8.41 0.15 17.08
N GLU A 227 -8.02 -0.96 16.44
CA GLU A 227 -8.68 -1.45 15.24
C GLU A 227 -10.19 -1.54 15.41
N GLY A 228 -10.95 -1.12 14.39
CA GLY A 228 -12.41 -1.08 14.41
C GLY A 228 -13.02 0.12 15.14
N THR A 229 -12.19 1.09 15.59
CA THR A 229 -12.72 2.36 16.13
C THR A 229 -13.49 3.11 15.05
N ALA A 230 -14.76 3.45 15.35
CA ALA A 230 -15.63 4.21 14.45
C ALA A 230 -15.99 5.61 14.97
N ASP A 231 -15.75 5.89 16.24
CA ASP A 231 -16.04 7.17 16.89
C ASP A 231 -14.74 7.79 17.40
N PHE A 232 -14.34 8.88 16.75
CA PHE A 232 -13.14 9.66 17.05
C PHE A 232 -13.43 10.95 17.84
N SER A 233 -14.72 11.20 18.18
CA SER A 233 -15.16 12.46 18.81
C SER A 233 -14.41 12.77 20.10
N ALA A 234 -14.14 11.76 20.93
CA ALA A 234 -13.41 11.95 22.18
C ALA A 234 -11.97 12.41 21.95
N TYR A 235 -11.25 11.75 21.03
CA TYR A 235 -9.88 12.10 20.66
C TYR A 235 -9.80 13.53 20.10
N LEU A 236 -10.70 13.86 19.18
CA LEU A 236 -10.75 15.18 18.54
C LEU A 236 -11.08 16.29 19.58
N ASN A 237 -11.98 16.04 20.52
CA ASN A 237 -12.25 16.98 21.61
C ASN A 237 -11.06 17.10 22.57
N ASN A 238 -10.27 16.04 22.81
CA ASN A 238 -9.05 16.10 23.61
C ASN A 238 -8.00 16.98 22.95
N ALA A 239 -7.85 16.93 21.62
CA ALA A 239 -6.94 17.83 20.89
C ALA A 239 -7.30 19.31 21.13
N VAL A 240 -8.59 19.65 21.02
CA VAL A 240 -9.07 21.03 21.26
C VAL A 240 -8.90 21.42 22.74
N ALA A 241 -9.27 20.55 23.67
CA ALA A 241 -9.16 20.82 25.12
C ALA A 241 -7.70 20.97 25.57
N GLY A 242 -6.76 20.25 24.96
CA GLY A 242 -5.32 20.38 25.15
C GLY A 242 -4.71 21.67 24.57
N GLY A 243 -5.48 22.37 23.73
CA GLY A 243 -5.04 23.58 23.06
C GLY A 243 -4.00 23.31 21.98
N ALA A 244 -4.16 22.22 21.25
CA ALA A 244 -3.33 21.91 20.08
C ALA A 244 -3.48 22.96 18.98
N ASP A 245 -2.41 23.22 18.26
CA ASP A 245 -2.39 24.06 17.05
C ASP A 245 -2.60 23.21 15.79
N VAL A 246 -2.18 21.94 15.83
CA VAL A 246 -2.31 20.94 14.76
C VAL A 246 -2.62 19.55 15.33
N ILE A 247 -3.23 18.70 14.50
CA ILE A 247 -3.41 17.27 14.76
C ILE A 247 -2.51 16.51 13.80
N PHE A 248 -1.61 15.64 14.30
CA PHE A 248 -0.89 14.68 13.49
C PHE A 248 -1.51 13.30 13.72
N ALA A 249 -2.09 12.75 12.66
CA ALA A 249 -2.90 11.53 12.76
C ALA A 249 -2.53 10.49 11.68
N PRO A 250 -1.28 9.97 11.66
CA PRO A 250 -0.94 8.90 10.73
C PRO A 250 -1.81 7.68 11.02
N SER A 251 -2.55 7.21 10.01
CA SER A 251 -3.43 6.04 10.15
C SER A 251 -3.58 5.30 8.83
N ALA A 252 -4.14 4.10 8.88
CA ALA A 252 -4.56 3.40 7.68
C ALA A 252 -5.67 4.19 6.95
N ILE A 253 -5.78 3.97 5.64
CA ILE A 253 -6.75 4.67 4.76
C ILE A 253 -8.18 4.55 5.29
N ALA A 254 -8.55 3.39 5.87
CA ALA A 254 -9.91 3.14 6.36
C ALA A 254 -10.37 4.09 7.48
N TYR A 255 -9.45 4.67 8.25
CA TYR A 255 -9.78 5.54 9.41
C TYR A 255 -9.70 7.02 9.11
N ALA A 256 -8.86 7.43 8.17
CA ALA A 256 -8.63 8.83 7.84
C ALA A 256 -9.91 9.60 7.46
N PRO A 257 -10.82 9.08 6.61
CA PRO A 257 -12.09 9.75 6.32
C PRO A 257 -12.93 10.02 7.58
N GLN A 258 -13.01 9.04 8.48
CA GLN A 258 -13.78 9.15 9.72
C GLN A 258 -13.23 10.23 10.65
N ILE A 259 -11.91 10.38 10.73
CA ILE A 259 -11.24 11.44 11.51
C ILE A 259 -11.60 12.81 10.91
N ILE A 260 -11.49 12.97 9.59
CA ILE A 260 -11.75 14.24 8.89
C ILE A 260 -13.23 14.62 8.98
N GLU A 261 -14.14 13.72 8.65
CA GLU A 261 -15.59 13.96 8.67
C GLU A 261 -16.08 14.30 10.07
N GLN A 262 -15.59 13.61 11.11
CA GLN A 262 -16.00 13.87 12.50
C GLN A 262 -15.38 15.17 13.02
N ALA A 263 -14.15 15.53 12.65
CA ALA A 263 -13.57 16.83 12.97
C ALA A 263 -14.41 17.97 12.37
N SER A 264 -14.78 17.85 11.11
CA SER A 264 -15.67 18.80 10.43
C SER A 264 -17.04 18.91 11.11
N ALA A 265 -17.67 17.76 11.41
CA ALA A 265 -18.98 17.72 12.08
C ALA A 265 -18.96 18.35 13.50
N LEU A 266 -17.82 18.28 14.20
CA LEU A 266 -17.61 18.90 15.51
C LEU A 266 -17.25 20.40 15.41
N GLY A 267 -17.08 20.94 14.20
CA GLY A 267 -16.68 22.34 13.97
C GLY A 267 -15.23 22.59 14.41
N ILE A 268 -14.37 21.59 14.38
CA ILE A 268 -12.95 21.70 14.67
C ILE A 268 -12.26 22.26 13.42
N SER A 269 -11.44 23.30 13.61
CA SER A 269 -10.72 23.98 12.52
C SER A 269 -9.21 23.77 12.58
N LEU A 270 -8.73 22.84 13.42
CA LEU A 270 -7.32 22.50 13.49
C LEU A 270 -6.86 21.84 12.19
N PRO A 271 -5.70 22.21 11.62
CA PRO A 271 -5.11 21.46 10.52
C PRO A 271 -4.86 20.01 10.93
N ILE A 272 -5.18 19.09 10.03
CA ILE A 272 -4.92 17.66 10.20
C ILE A 272 -3.81 17.26 9.25
N LEU A 273 -2.77 16.66 9.79
CA LEU A 273 -1.59 16.21 9.08
C LEU A 273 -1.54 14.69 9.07
N GLY A 274 -1.47 14.10 7.88
CA GLY A 274 -1.32 12.65 7.68
C GLY A 274 0.07 12.28 7.17
N GLY A 275 0.33 10.99 7.12
CA GLY A 275 1.49 10.43 6.44
C GLY A 275 1.20 10.12 4.96
N ASP A 276 2.12 9.39 4.34
CA ASP A 276 2.05 8.99 2.93
C ASP A 276 0.82 8.11 2.59
N THR A 277 0.36 7.29 3.54
CA THR A 277 -0.84 6.47 3.39
C THR A 277 -2.11 7.27 3.11
N TRP A 278 -2.11 8.55 3.47
CA TRP A 278 -3.27 9.44 3.27
C TRP A 278 -3.36 10.02 1.86
N GLU A 279 -2.37 9.83 0.99
CA GLU A 279 -2.49 10.22 -0.41
C GLU A 279 -3.40 9.25 -1.18
N ASN A 280 -4.70 9.32 -0.89
CA ASN A 280 -5.70 8.46 -1.50
C ASN A 280 -7.02 9.22 -1.71
N SER A 281 -7.76 8.91 -2.77
CA SER A 281 -9.03 9.58 -3.09
C SER A 281 -10.06 9.55 -1.96
N ALA A 282 -10.09 8.49 -1.13
CA ALA A 282 -10.99 8.42 0.02
C ALA A 282 -10.78 9.58 1.00
N ILE A 283 -9.54 10.07 1.15
CA ILE A 283 -9.19 11.18 2.04
C ILE A 283 -9.61 12.52 1.41
N SER A 284 -9.29 12.73 0.14
CA SER A 284 -9.72 13.95 -0.56
C SER A 284 -11.24 14.04 -0.72
N ASP A 285 -11.92 12.91 -0.88
CA ASP A 285 -13.39 12.86 -0.92
C ASP A 285 -13.99 13.23 0.45
N ALA A 286 -13.41 12.74 1.56
CA ALA A 286 -13.85 13.08 2.92
C ALA A 286 -13.61 14.57 3.28
N GLN A 287 -12.56 15.16 2.72
CA GLN A 287 -12.26 16.59 2.86
C GLN A 287 -13.20 17.46 2.02
N ASN A 288 -13.64 16.95 0.86
CA ASN A 288 -14.41 17.72 -0.12
C ASN A 288 -15.72 18.27 0.45
N GLY A 289 -15.93 19.57 0.26
CA GLY A 289 -17.11 20.28 0.80
C GLY A 289 -17.04 20.60 2.29
N THR A 290 -15.87 20.40 2.95
CA THR A 290 -15.58 20.84 4.31
C THR A 290 -14.59 22.02 4.31
N ASP A 291 -14.50 22.72 5.44
CA ASP A 291 -13.48 23.77 5.66
C ASP A 291 -12.17 23.19 6.28
N MET A 292 -12.03 21.85 6.30
CA MET A 292 -10.89 21.19 6.91
C MET A 292 -9.60 21.39 6.09
N GLN A 293 -8.53 21.74 6.77
CA GLN A 293 -7.19 21.78 6.19
C GLN A 293 -6.52 20.42 6.43
N VAL A 294 -6.33 19.64 5.36
CA VAL A 294 -5.73 18.30 5.42
C VAL A 294 -4.50 18.27 4.53
N PHE A 295 -3.36 17.90 5.09
CA PHE A 295 -2.08 17.81 4.39
C PHE A 295 -1.44 16.45 4.61
N VAL A 296 -0.70 16.00 3.60
CA VAL A 296 0.02 14.73 3.62
C VAL A 296 1.45 14.91 3.12
N SER A 297 2.38 14.11 3.64
CA SER A 297 3.69 13.95 3.03
C SER A 297 3.66 12.75 2.08
N THR A 298 4.35 12.87 0.95
CA THR A 298 4.38 11.82 -0.05
C THR A 298 5.69 11.79 -0.84
N PHE A 299 5.84 10.83 -1.74
CA PHE A 299 7.10 10.48 -2.39
C PHE A 299 7.29 11.14 -3.76
N PHE A 300 6.21 11.57 -4.39
CA PHE A 300 6.20 12.01 -5.79
C PHE A 300 5.03 12.95 -6.06
N ASP A 301 5.19 13.84 -7.03
CA ASP A 301 4.09 14.63 -7.58
C ASP A 301 4.08 14.58 -9.10
N GLU A 302 2.91 14.37 -9.70
CA GLU A 302 2.75 14.24 -11.16
C GLU A 302 3.01 15.54 -11.94
N SER A 303 3.14 16.67 -11.25
CA SER A 303 3.56 17.94 -11.85
C SER A 303 5.08 18.03 -12.09
N ASP A 304 5.85 17.03 -11.67
CA ASP A 304 7.26 16.95 -11.99
C ASP A 304 7.47 16.75 -13.50
N GLU A 305 7.99 17.78 -14.15
CA GLU A 305 8.28 17.76 -15.58
C GLU A 305 9.73 17.35 -15.91
N SER A 306 10.48 16.86 -14.93
CA SER A 306 11.81 16.30 -15.18
C SER A 306 11.74 15.04 -16.05
N GLY A 307 12.79 14.79 -16.85
CA GLY A 307 12.91 13.72 -17.85
C GLY A 307 12.08 12.46 -17.62
N LEU A 308 12.54 11.59 -16.71
CA LEU A 308 11.88 10.29 -16.44
C LEU A 308 10.48 10.43 -15.83
N ALA A 309 10.26 11.43 -14.96
CA ALA A 309 8.97 11.67 -14.34
C ALA A 309 7.90 12.01 -15.39
N LYS A 310 8.21 12.91 -16.31
CA LYS A 310 7.29 13.31 -17.39
C LYS A 310 6.94 12.16 -18.34
N GLU A 311 7.93 11.34 -18.70
CA GLU A 311 7.71 10.17 -19.55
C GLU A 311 6.82 9.14 -18.84
N PHE A 312 7.12 8.87 -17.57
CA PHE A 312 6.32 7.98 -16.73
C PHE A 312 4.88 8.46 -16.60
N VAL A 313 4.64 9.69 -16.16
CA VAL A 313 3.30 10.26 -15.99
C VAL A 313 2.48 10.15 -17.28
N THR A 314 3.07 10.54 -18.42
CA THR A 314 2.39 10.49 -19.70
C THR A 314 2.00 9.06 -20.10
N GLY A 315 2.95 8.12 -20.00
CA GLY A 315 2.74 6.72 -20.37
C GLY A 315 1.81 5.99 -19.41
N TYR A 316 1.97 6.23 -18.11
CA TYR A 316 1.16 5.60 -17.06
C TYR A 316 -0.32 6.03 -17.17
N LYS A 317 -0.61 7.31 -17.35
CA LYS A 317 -1.98 7.81 -17.57
C LYS A 317 -2.61 7.21 -18.84
N ALA A 318 -1.85 7.12 -19.93
CA ALA A 318 -2.34 6.48 -21.14
C ALA A 318 -2.66 4.99 -20.93
N TRP A 319 -1.81 4.27 -20.17
CA TRP A 319 -2.03 2.86 -19.83
C TRP A 319 -3.22 2.67 -18.88
N LEU A 320 -3.38 3.52 -17.86
CA LEU A 320 -4.54 3.51 -16.96
C LEU A 320 -5.85 3.68 -17.74
N ASN A 321 -5.91 4.70 -18.61
CA ASN A 321 -7.08 5.01 -19.41
C ASN A 321 -7.39 3.93 -20.47
N GLY A 322 -6.42 3.09 -20.79
CA GLY A 322 -6.59 1.94 -21.68
C GLY A 322 -7.32 0.74 -21.06
N ASN A 323 -7.52 0.73 -19.73
CA ASN A 323 -8.13 -0.40 -19.00
C ASN A 323 -8.97 0.09 -17.82
N SER A 324 -10.28 -0.14 -17.88
CA SER A 324 -11.22 0.29 -16.83
C SER A 324 -10.95 -0.34 -15.45
N GLN A 325 -10.38 -1.56 -15.39
CA GLN A 325 -10.00 -2.18 -14.13
C GLN A 325 -8.81 -1.45 -13.48
N ASN A 326 -7.84 -1.01 -14.30
CA ASN A 326 -6.71 -0.22 -13.81
C ASN A 326 -7.20 1.11 -13.22
N LEU A 327 -8.11 1.80 -13.93
CA LEU A 327 -8.73 3.02 -13.40
C LEU A 327 -9.47 2.76 -12.07
N THR A 328 -10.24 1.66 -11.99
CA THR A 328 -10.92 1.29 -10.74
C THR A 328 -9.94 1.05 -9.60
N ASN A 329 -8.85 0.34 -9.86
CA ASN A 329 -7.79 0.07 -8.87
C ASN A 329 -7.05 1.34 -8.47
N ASN A 330 -7.02 2.36 -9.34
CA ASN A 330 -6.41 3.67 -9.08
C ASN A 330 -7.38 4.67 -8.40
N GLY A 331 -8.51 4.22 -7.89
CA GLY A 331 -9.49 5.09 -7.24
C GLY A 331 -10.47 5.79 -8.20
N GLY A 332 -10.63 5.28 -9.43
CA GLY A 332 -11.62 5.73 -10.40
C GLY A 332 -11.18 6.92 -11.29
N ASN A 333 -9.95 7.36 -11.20
CA ASN A 333 -9.38 8.46 -11.99
C ASN A 333 -7.96 8.12 -12.48
N ASP A 334 -7.34 9.00 -13.25
CA ASP A 334 -5.98 8.80 -13.81
C ASP A 334 -4.90 9.67 -13.12
N VAL A 335 -5.19 10.19 -11.93
CA VAL A 335 -4.17 10.87 -11.12
C VAL A 335 -3.11 9.86 -10.70
N VAL A 336 -1.84 10.22 -10.85
CA VAL A 336 -0.74 9.33 -10.48
C VAL A 336 -0.57 9.33 -8.98
N ALA A 337 -0.90 8.22 -8.33
CA ALA A 337 -0.56 8.02 -6.92
C ALA A 337 0.97 7.89 -6.77
N ALA A 338 1.56 8.54 -5.78
CA ALA A 338 3.01 8.50 -5.57
C ALA A 338 3.51 7.08 -5.34
N VAL A 339 2.73 6.23 -4.69
CA VAL A 339 3.06 4.81 -4.49
C VAL A 339 3.07 4.01 -5.79
N SER A 340 2.31 4.43 -6.82
CA SER A 340 2.41 3.81 -8.15
C SER A 340 3.75 4.16 -8.83
N ALA A 341 4.25 5.39 -8.66
CA ALA A 341 5.56 5.78 -9.15
C ALA A 341 6.68 5.01 -8.44
N LEU A 342 6.60 4.88 -7.10
CA LEU A 342 7.53 4.04 -6.34
C LEU A 342 7.46 2.57 -6.75
N GLY A 343 6.26 2.02 -7.00
CA GLY A 343 6.08 0.65 -7.45
C GLY A 343 6.72 0.40 -8.82
N TYR A 344 6.60 1.36 -9.73
CA TYR A 344 7.31 1.34 -11.02
C TYR A 344 8.84 1.34 -10.81
N ASP A 345 9.34 2.22 -9.94
CA ASP A 345 10.74 2.29 -9.61
C ASP A 345 11.27 1.01 -8.95
N ALA A 346 10.48 0.37 -8.09
CA ALA A 346 10.82 -0.92 -7.50
C ALA A 346 10.94 -2.03 -8.56
N TYR A 347 10.03 -2.04 -9.55
CA TYR A 347 10.09 -2.97 -10.67
C TYR A 347 11.36 -2.74 -11.50
N MET A 348 11.64 -1.50 -11.88
CA MET A 348 12.84 -1.17 -12.67
C MET A 348 14.13 -1.45 -11.89
N THR A 349 14.12 -1.24 -10.58
CA THR A 349 15.23 -1.58 -9.68
C THR A 349 15.46 -3.11 -9.65
N ALA A 350 14.39 -3.91 -9.55
CA ALA A 350 14.48 -5.35 -9.60
C ALA A 350 15.05 -5.85 -10.93
N VAL A 351 14.54 -5.33 -12.04
CA VAL A 351 15.05 -5.65 -13.38
C VAL A 351 16.54 -5.31 -13.51
N ALA A 352 16.95 -4.10 -13.11
CA ALA A 352 18.35 -3.68 -13.13
C ALA A 352 19.25 -4.56 -12.24
N ALA A 353 18.75 -5.00 -11.08
CA ALA A 353 19.50 -5.91 -10.21
C ALA A 353 19.67 -7.29 -10.83
N ILE A 354 18.63 -7.84 -11.44
CA ILE A 354 18.66 -9.14 -12.13
C ILE A 354 19.59 -9.07 -13.36
N GLU A 355 19.53 -8.00 -14.15
CA GLU A 355 20.46 -7.76 -15.26
C GLU A 355 21.90 -7.70 -14.77
N LYS A 356 22.17 -7.00 -13.67
CA LYS A 356 23.51 -6.92 -13.08
C LYS A 356 23.98 -8.26 -12.53
N ALA A 357 23.09 -9.03 -11.92
CA ALA A 357 23.37 -10.36 -11.39
C ALA A 357 23.60 -11.43 -12.48
N GLN A 358 23.04 -11.23 -13.68
CA GLN A 358 22.97 -12.23 -14.76
C GLN A 358 22.50 -13.60 -14.26
N SER A 359 21.57 -13.61 -13.29
CA SER A 359 21.09 -14.80 -12.58
C SER A 359 19.66 -14.64 -12.13
N THR A 360 18.95 -15.76 -12.00
CA THR A 360 17.62 -15.84 -11.34
C THR A 360 17.72 -16.27 -9.87
N ASP A 361 18.94 -16.50 -9.36
CA ASP A 361 19.19 -16.87 -7.97
C ASP A 361 19.00 -15.67 -7.03
N GLY A 362 18.22 -15.85 -5.97
CA GLY A 362 17.88 -14.78 -5.03
C GLY A 362 19.09 -14.17 -4.33
N THR A 363 20.10 -14.97 -3.96
CA THR A 363 21.31 -14.47 -3.31
C THR A 363 22.13 -13.59 -4.26
N ALA A 364 22.26 -14.01 -5.52
CA ALA A 364 22.97 -13.23 -6.54
C ALA A 364 22.25 -11.89 -6.82
N ILE A 365 20.90 -11.90 -6.86
CA ILE A 365 20.09 -10.69 -7.03
C ILE A 365 20.24 -9.75 -5.84
N ARG A 366 20.20 -10.29 -4.59
CA ARG A 366 20.43 -9.51 -3.37
C ARG A 366 21.80 -8.81 -3.36
N ASP A 367 22.84 -9.55 -3.72
CA ASP A 367 24.19 -9.00 -3.76
C ASP A 367 24.36 -7.93 -4.86
N ALA A 368 23.61 -8.07 -5.95
CA ALA A 368 23.57 -7.06 -7.00
C ALA A 368 22.81 -5.79 -6.54
N LEU A 369 21.71 -5.93 -5.78
CA LEU A 369 20.96 -4.81 -5.18
C LEU A 369 21.84 -3.96 -4.27
N ALA A 370 22.61 -4.57 -3.37
CA ALA A 370 23.44 -3.86 -2.39
C ALA A 370 24.44 -2.86 -3.01
N GLY A 371 24.83 -3.04 -4.27
CA GLY A 371 25.73 -2.12 -4.98
C GLY A 371 25.07 -1.44 -6.18
N LEU A 372 23.73 -1.34 -6.20
CA LEU A 372 23.00 -0.74 -7.31
C LEU A 372 22.86 0.77 -7.11
N SER A 373 22.92 1.51 -8.21
CA SER A 373 22.54 2.92 -8.28
C SER A 373 21.91 3.16 -9.64
N ILE A 374 20.67 3.67 -9.65
CA ILE A 374 19.92 3.96 -10.88
C ILE A 374 19.24 5.34 -10.77
N ASP A 375 19.04 5.98 -11.91
CA ASP A 375 18.12 7.10 -12.02
C ASP A 375 16.70 6.55 -12.20
N ALA A 376 15.77 7.04 -11.41
CA ALA A 376 14.40 6.56 -11.34
C ALA A 376 13.40 7.72 -11.37
N VAL A 377 12.12 7.41 -11.46
CA VAL A 377 11.04 8.41 -11.57
C VAL A 377 10.93 9.26 -10.31
N THR A 378 11.09 8.63 -9.14
CA THR A 378 11.03 9.33 -7.85
C THR A 378 12.40 9.83 -7.39
N GLY A 379 13.32 10.07 -8.32
CA GLY A 379 14.72 10.44 -8.05
C GLY A 379 15.65 9.23 -7.97
N SER A 380 16.96 9.49 -7.87
CA SER A 380 17.97 8.43 -7.84
C SER A 380 17.73 7.44 -6.71
N ILE A 381 17.93 6.15 -6.99
CA ILE A 381 17.86 5.05 -6.03
C ILE A 381 19.23 4.45 -5.87
N SER A 382 19.76 4.49 -4.67
CA SER A 382 20.91 3.76 -4.19
C SER A 382 20.66 3.38 -2.73
N PHE A 383 21.31 2.34 -2.27
CA PHE A 383 21.02 1.77 -0.97
C PHE A 383 22.16 2.01 0.02
N ASP A 384 21.80 2.24 1.27
CA ASP A 384 22.74 2.24 2.39
C ASP A 384 23.10 0.79 2.82
N ALA A 385 23.84 0.67 3.91
CA ALA A 385 24.27 -0.64 4.44
C ALA A 385 23.11 -1.52 4.94
N ASN A 386 21.95 -0.93 5.23
CA ASN A 386 20.76 -1.65 5.67
C ASN A 386 19.85 -2.05 4.51
N GLY A 387 20.07 -1.51 3.31
CA GLY A 387 19.18 -1.68 2.16
C GLY A 387 18.13 -0.57 2.04
N ASP A 388 18.28 0.53 2.76
CA ASP A 388 17.40 1.69 2.68
C ASP A 388 17.80 2.63 1.55
N ALA A 389 16.83 3.11 0.77
CA ALA A 389 17.08 4.13 -0.24
C ALA A 389 17.52 5.45 0.41
N ILE A 390 18.55 6.07 -0.17
CA ILE A 390 19.03 7.38 0.24
C ILE A 390 18.11 8.44 -0.36
N LYS A 391 17.12 8.89 0.40
CA LYS A 391 16.14 9.91 0.01
C LYS A 391 16.23 11.11 0.96
N SER A 392 16.14 12.33 0.42
CA SER A 392 16.23 13.59 1.17
C SER A 392 15.11 14.57 0.85
N THR A 393 14.13 14.17 0.06
CA THR A 393 13.06 15.04 -0.44
C THR A 393 11.71 14.38 -0.17
N ALA A 394 10.77 15.16 0.37
CA ALA A 394 9.36 14.79 0.45
C ALA A 394 8.50 15.87 -0.19
N TYR A 395 7.36 15.48 -0.72
CA TYR A 395 6.35 16.36 -1.26
C TYR A 395 5.23 16.53 -0.25
N ILE A 396 4.81 17.77 0.00
CA ILE A 396 3.59 18.04 0.75
C ILE A 396 2.48 18.29 -0.25
N LYS A 397 1.38 17.60 -0.06
CA LYS A 397 0.15 17.81 -0.81
C LYS A 397 -0.99 18.19 0.12
N GLN A 398 -1.89 19.01 -0.38
CA GLN A 398 -3.13 19.39 0.30
C GLN A 398 -4.31 18.67 -0.34
N ALA A 399 -5.16 18.04 0.48
CA ALA A 399 -6.46 17.57 0.02
C ALA A 399 -7.39 18.77 -0.15
N ILE A 400 -7.89 18.98 -1.35
CA ILE A 400 -8.74 20.10 -1.71
C ILE A 400 -9.56 19.75 -2.97
N ASP A 401 -10.81 20.23 -3.03
CA ASP A 401 -11.71 20.08 -4.19
C ASP A 401 -11.85 18.62 -4.70
N GLY A 402 -11.82 17.65 -3.78
CA GLY A 402 -11.95 16.22 -4.11
C GLY A 402 -10.69 15.60 -4.74
N GLY A 403 -9.52 16.25 -4.61
CA GLY A 403 -8.24 15.77 -5.10
C GLY A 403 -7.10 16.14 -4.17
N PHE A 404 -5.87 15.87 -4.62
CA PHE A 404 -4.66 16.34 -3.97
C PHE A 404 -3.97 17.36 -4.88
N GLN A 405 -3.56 18.50 -4.31
CA GLN A 405 -2.77 19.49 -5.00
C GLN A 405 -1.37 19.56 -4.40
N PHE A 406 -0.37 19.66 -5.25
CA PHE A 406 1.00 19.94 -4.82
C PHE A 406 1.02 21.24 -4.01
N TYR A 407 1.60 21.20 -2.82
CA TYR A 407 1.73 22.35 -1.95
C TYR A 407 3.17 22.89 -1.91
N LYS A 408 4.11 22.04 -1.52
CA LYS A 408 5.56 22.39 -1.53
C LYS A 408 6.44 21.14 -1.45
N VAL A 409 7.68 21.30 -1.80
CA VAL A 409 8.73 20.36 -1.42
C VAL A 409 9.20 20.71 -0.01
N GLN A 410 9.30 19.69 0.85
CA GLN A 410 9.79 19.84 2.22
C GLN A 410 10.98 18.92 2.45
N ASN A 411 12.05 19.47 3.02
CA ASN A 411 13.19 18.71 3.50
C ASN A 411 13.09 18.57 5.02
N ALA A 412 13.77 17.60 5.61
CA ALA A 412 13.99 17.56 7.05
C ALA A 412 15.15 18.52 7.38
N ASP A 413 14.93 19.40 8.33
CA ASP A 413 15.98 20.31 8.88
C ASP A 413 16.77 19.60 9.98
#